data_2ecbff8e46ffe74d003e2f3565d258fb
#
_entry.id   2ecbff8e46ffe74d003e2f3565d258fb
#
_cell.length_a   1.000
_cell.length_b   1.000
_cell.length_c   1.000
_cell.angle_alpha   90.00
_cell.angle_beta   90.00
_cell.angle_gamma   90.00
#
_symmetry.space_group_name_H-M   'P 1'
#
loop_
_entity.id
_entity.type
_entity.pdbx_description
1 polymer ?
#
loop_
_entity_poly.entity_id
_entity_poly.type
_entity_poly.pdbx_seq_one_letter_code
_entity_poly.pdbx_strand_id
1 'polypeptide(L)'
;MPDMRLPIQYAFSYPERVKSSFERLDFARITDLTFEQPDTKRFRNLALAYEALYRAGNMPCIVNAANEVVVDAFLKDKISFLGMSDVIERTMGKVAYIKEPTYEDYVATDTEARRVALSLLSS
;
A
#
# COMPACT_ATOMS: atom_id res chain seq x y z
N MET A 1 -9.85 13.38 13.17
CA MET A 1 -8.80 13.25 12.15
C MET A 1 -8.13 11.88 12.25
N PRO A 2 -7.98 11.10 11.18
CA PRO A 2 -7.23 9.84 11.22
C PRO A 2 -5.76 10.14 11.50
N ASP A 3 -5.22 9.64 12.60
CA ASP A 3 -3.82 9.84 12.99
C ASP A 3 -3.28 8.53 13.55
N MET A 4 -2.37 7.90 12.80
CA MET A 4 -1.77 6.62 13.16
C MET A 4 -0.93 6.66 14.44
N ARG A 5 -0.48 7.84 14.87
CA ARG A 5 0.26 7.99 16.13
C ARG A 5 -0.56 7.55 17.35
N LEU A 6 -1.89 7.74 17.31
CA LEU A 6 -2.78 7.33 18.40
C LEU A 6 -2.81 5.82 18.63
N PRO A 7 -3.11 4.98 17.61
CA PRO A 7 -3.08 3.52 17.80
C PRO A 7 -1.67 2.97 18.07
N ILE A 8 -0.63 3.57 17.50
CA ILE A 8 0.76 3.18 17.76
C ILE A 8 1.11 3.48 19.22
N GLN A 9 0.81 4.68 19.72
CA GLN A 9 1.03 5.03 21.13
C GLN A 9 0.30 4.07 22.05
N TYR A 10 -0.97 3.74 21.76
CA TYR A 10 -1.73 2.80 22.58
C TYR A 10 -1.14 1.39 22.55
N ALA A 11 -0.64 0.93 21.41
CA ALA A 11 0.03 -0.36 21.30
C ALA A 11 1.28 -0.44 22.21
N PHE A 12 2.06 0.64 22.28
CA PHE A 12 3.24 0.71 23.14
C PHE A 12 2.92 0.83 24.63
N SER A 13 1.79 1.43 24.99
CA SER A 13 1.42 1.67 26.39
C SER A 13 0.34 0.72 26.92
N TYR A 14 -0.08 -0.24 26.12
CA TYR A 14 -1.17 -1.17 26.50
C TYR A 14 -0.91 -1.85 27.85
N PRO A 15 -1.92 -1.94 28.75
CA PRO A 15 -3.31 -1.45 28.58
C PRO A 15 -3.52 0.01 28.98
N GLU A 16 -2.48 0.72 29.37
CA GLU A 16 -2.53 2.09 29.86
C GLU A 16 -2.84 3.09 28.74
N ARG A 17 -3.60 4.14 29.06
CA ARG A 17 -3.86 5.26 28.15
C ARG A 17 -3.04 6.47 28.55
N VAL A 18 -1.82 6.57 28.04
CA VAL A 18 -0.94 7.70 28.35
C VAL A 18 -1.43 8.99 27.71
N LYS A 19 -1.21 10.11 28.39
CA LYS A 19 -1.54 11.44 27.88
C LYS A 19 -0.62 11.78 26.71
N SER A 20 -1.18 12.45 25.71
CA SER A 20 -0.43 12.97 24.56
C SER A 20 -0.93 14.35 24.17
N SER A 21 -0.13 15.07 23.40
CA SER A 21 -0.48 16.34 22.77
C SER A 21 -1.22 16.18 21.44
N PHE A 22 -1.51 14.93 21.01
CA PHE A 22 -2.20 14.69 19.75
C PHE A 22 -3.65 15.15 19.81
N GLU A 23 -4.13 15.69 18.70
CA GLU A 23 -5.52 16.09 18.57
C GLU A 23 -6.43 14.86 18.78
N ARG A 24 -7.39 15.00 19.68
CA ARG A 24 -8.35 13.94 19.97
C ARG A 24 -9.57 14.05 19.08
N LEU A 25 -10.22 12.89 18.86
CA LEU A 25 -11.52 12.86 18.20
C LEU A 25 -12.55 13.61 19.07
N ASP A 26 -13.14 14.63 18.49
CA ASP A 26 -14.23 15.39 19.10
C ASP A 26 -15.55 15.06 18.39
N PHE A 27 -16.39 14.28 19.04
CA PHE A 27 -17.69 13.86 18.49
C PHE A 27 -18.68 15.03 18.33
N ALA A 28 -18.46 16.17 18.98
CA ALA A 28 -19.26 17.36 18.74
C ALA A 28 -18.94 18.02 17.40
N ARG A 29 -17.73 17.80 16.88
CA ARG A 29 -17.26 18.32 15.58
C ARG A 29 -17.43 17.31 14.45
N ILE A 30 -17.38 16.01 14.77
CA ILE A 30 -17.53 14.90 13.83
C ILE A 30 -18.82 14.18 14.20
N THR A 31 -19.91 14.61 13.60
CA THR A 31 -21.27 14.13 13.91
C THR A 31 -21.60 12.83 13.20
N ASP A 32 -21.02 12.60 12.02
CA ASP A 32 -21.36 11.49 11.15
C ASP A 32 -20.13 10.70 10.69
N LEU A 33 -20.22 9.38 10.68
CA LEU A 33 -19.30 8.45 10.04
C LEU A 33 -20.08 7.65 9.01
N THR A 34 -19.70 7.77 7.75
CA THR A 34 -20.31 6.99 6.66
C THR A 34 -19.45 5.78 6.32
N PHE A 35 -20.12 4.66 6.07
CA PHE A 35 -19.48 3.40 5.69
C PHE A 35 -20.10 2.91 4.39
N GLU A 36 -19.24 2.60 3.41
CA GLU A 36 -19.63 2.08 2.11
C GLU A 36 -18.90 0.76 1.82
N GLN A 37 -19.51 -0.06 0.96
CA GLN A 37 -18.81 -1.25 0.48
C GLN A 37 -17.63 -0.85 -0.41
N PRO A 38 -16.46 -1.53 -0.28
CA PRO A 38 -15.31 -1.25 -1.13
C PRO A 38 -15.63 -1.49 -2.61
N ASP A 39 -15.46 -0.47 -3.43
CA ASP A 39 -15.60 -0.59 -4.90
C ASP A 39 -14.25 -0.97 -5.51
N THR A 40 -14.00 -2.26 -5.66
CA THR A 40 -12.77 -2.80 -6.24
C THR A 40 -12.65 -2.59 -7.75
N LYS A 41 -13.76 -2.25 -8.44
CA LYS A 41 -13.74 -1.89 -9.86
C LYS A 41 -13.24 -0.46 -10.05
N ARG A 42 -13.75 0.45 -9.24
CA ARG A 42 -13.34 1.86 -9.25
C ARG A 42 -11.94 2.06 -8.68
N PHE A 43 -11.63 1.34 -7.59
CA PHE A 43 -10.34 1.42 -6.89
C PHE A 43 -9.53 0.15 -7.15
N ARG A 44 -8.96 0.06 -8.37
CA ARG A 44 -8.25 -1.13 -8.84
C ARG A 44 -7.06 -1.52 -7.96
N ASN A 45 -6.34 -0.55 -7.39
CA ASN A 45 -5.24 -0.84 -6.47
C ASN A 45 -5.70 -1.67 -5.25
N LEU A 46 -6.94 -1.46 -4.79
CA LEU A 46 -7.52 -2.28 -3.73
C LEU A 46 -7.74 -3.73 -4.20
N ALA A 47 -8.21 -3.93 -5.45
CA ALA A 47 -8.35 -5.26 -6.03
C ALA A 47 -7.00 -5.97 -6.14
N LEU A 48 -5.95 -5.27 -6.60
CA LEU A 48 -4.59 -5.80 -6.70
C LEU A 48 -4.01 -6.17 -5.32
N ALA A 49 -4.32 -5.38 -4.28
CA ALA A 49 -3.93 -5.71 -2.91
C ALA A 49 -4.61 -7.00 -2.41
N TYR A 50 -5.90 -7.19 -2.69
CA TYR A 50 -6.58 -8.46 -2.38
C TYR A 50 -6.00 -9.63 -3.18
N GLU A 51 -5.71 -9.45 -4.47
CA GLU A 51 -5.06 -10.48 -5.28
C GLU A 51 -3.71 -10.87 -4.70
N ALA A 52 -2.89 -9.90 -4.32
CA ALA A 52 -1.60 -10.15 -3.69
C ALA A 52 -1.74 -10.92 -2.37
N LEU A 53 -2.72 -10.59 -1.55
CA LEU A 53 -3.01 -11.30 -0.31
C LEU A 53 -3.39 -12.76 -0.57
N TYR A 54 -4.25 -13.04 -1.55
CA TYR A 54 -4.67 -14.41 -1.88
C TYR A 54 -3.55 -15.25 -2.51
N ARG A 55 -2.71 -14.63 -3.36
CA ARG A 55 -1.57 -15.32 -3.98
C ARG A 55 -0.46 -15.60 -2.98
N ALA A 56 -0.34 -14.79 -1.94
CA ALA A 56 0.71 -14.91 -0.90
C ALA A 56 2.15 -14.92 -1.49
N GLY A 57 3.07 -15.64 -0.85
CA GLY A 57 4.46 -15.70 -1.31
C GLY A 57 5.10 -14.31 -1.36
N ASN A 58 5.87 -14.04 -2.41
CA ASN A 58 6.48 -12.73 -2.62
C ASN A 58 5.56 -11.71 -3.32
N MET A 59 4.31 -12.05 -3.65
CA MET A 59 3.40 -11.15 -4.36
C MET A 59 3.10 -9.85 -3.60
N PRO A 60 2.86 -9.85 -2.27
CA PRO A 60 2.72 -8.61 -1.51
C PRO A 60 3.95 -7.71 -1.57
N CYS A 61 5.15 -8.28 -1.58
CA CYS A 61 6.40 -7.52 -1.76
C CYS A 61 6.47 -6.85 -3.15
N ILE A 62 6.10 -7.58 -4.21
CA ILE A 62 6.05 -7.04 -5.58
C ILE A 62 5.09 -5.85 -5.65
N VAL A 63 3.88 -6.00 -5.11
CA VAL A 63 2.87 -4.93 -5.11
C VAL A 63 3.34 -3.72 -4.31
N ASN A 64 3.92 -3.95 -3.12
CA ASN A 64 4.42 -2.86 -2.29
C ASN A 64 5.54 -2.08 -2.99
N ALA A 65 6.55 -2.76 -3.52
CA ALA A 65 7.67 -2.13 -4.21
C ALA A 65 7.24 -1.35 -5.45
N ALA A 66 6.35 -1.92 -6.27
CA ALA A 66 5.78 -1.24 -7.43
C ALA A 66 4.94 -0.02 -7.02
N ASN A 67 4.13 -0.15 -5.96
CA ASN A 67 3.28 0.94 -5.46
C ASN A 67 4.12 2.14 -5.01
N GLU A 68 5.21 1.93 -4.27
CA GLU A 68 6.07 3.03 -3.86
C GLU A 68 6.65 3.80 -5.06
N VAL A 69 7.06 3.09 -6.11
CA VAL A 69 7.58 3.70 -7.34
C VAL A 69 6.51 4.53 -8.06
N VAL A 70 5.30 3.99 -8.23
CA VAL A 70 4.25 4.70 -8.96
C VAL A 70 3.64 5.85 -8.17
N VAL A 71 3.60 5.75 -6.82
CA VAL A 71 3.16 6.86 -5.96
C VAL A 71 4.15 8.02 -6.05
N ASP A 72 5.46 7.76 -6.00
CA ASP A 72 6.47 8.81 -6.19
C ASP A 72 6.35 9.46 -7.58
N ALA A 73 6.12 8.66 -8.62
CA ALA A 73 5.91 9.17 -9.97
C ALA A 73 4.61 10.00 -10.09
N PHE A 74 3.53 9.58 -9.44
CA PHE A 74 2.25 10.30 -9.41
C PHE A 74 2.39 11.65 -8.70
N LEU A 75 3.06 11.69 -7.55
CA LEU A 75 3.30 12.94 -6.81
C LEU A 75 4.20 13.93 -7.57
N LYS A 76 4.91 13.46 -8.59
CA LYS A 76 5.74 14.24 -9.51
C LYS A 76 5.07 14.49 -10.87
N ASP A 77 3.76 14.26 -10.97
CA ASP A 77 2.95 14.43 -12.19
C ASP A 77 3.47 13.63 -13.41
N LYS A 78 4.18 12.52 -13.18
CA LYS A 78 4.74 11.68 -14.26
C LYS A 78 3.81 10.58 -14.73
N ILE A 79 2.77 10.26 -13.96
CA ILE A 79 1.77 9.24 -14.27
C ILE A 79 0.40 9.66 -13.77
N SER A 80 -0.67 9.25 -14.45
CA SER A 80 -2.03 9.48 -14.01
C SER A 80 -2.42 8.54 -12.85
N PHE A 81 -3.48 8.89 -12.11
CA PHE A 81 -4.02 8.06 -11.04
C PHE A 81 -4.37 6.63 -11.51
N LEU A 82 -5.03 6.51 -12.66
CA LEU A 82 -5.38 5.21 -13.24
C LEU A 82 -4.13 4.46 -13.77
N GLY A 83 -3.16 5.19 -14.31
CA GLY A 83 -1.91 4.61 -14.79
C GLY A 83 -1.10 3.90 -13.69
N MET A 84 -1.24 4.32 -12.42
CA MET A 84 -0.58 3.64 -11.31
C MET A 84 -0.98 2.16 -11.24
N SER A 85 -2.27 1.86 -11.34
CA SER A 85 -2.77 0.48 -11.30
C SER A 85 -2.24 -0.37 -12.46
N ASP A 86 -2.14 0.22 -13.65
CA ASP A 86 -1.63 -0.48 -14.84
C ASP A 86 -0.16 -0.86 -14.69
N VAL A 87 0.66 0.02 -14.14
CA VAL A 87 2.08 -0.26 -13.88
C VAL A 87 2.24 -1.34 -12.81
N ILE A 88 1.47 -1.25 -11.71
CA ILE A 88 1.51 -2.27 -10.64
C ILE A 88 1.15 -3.65 -11.21
N GLU A 89 0.03 -3.78 -11.92
CA GLU A 89 -0.43 -5.04 -12.49
C GLU A 89 0.58 -5.63 -13.48
N ARG A 90 1.14 -4.79 -14.36
CA ARG A 90 2.19 -5.23 -15.30
C ARG A 90 3.45 -5.67 -14.57
N THR A 91 3.80 -5.04 -13.45
CA THR A 91 4.92 -5.44 -12.60
C THR A 91 4.66 -6.80 -11.95
N MET A 92 3.45 -7.03 -11.42
CA MET A 92 3.02 -8.33 -10.86
C MET A 92 3.12 -9.46 -11.88
N GLY A 93 2.87 -9.18 -13.16
CA GLY A 93 2.98 -10.16 -14.24
C GLY A 93 4.40 -10.41 -14.74
N LYS A 94 5.35 -9.50 -14.49
CA LYS A 94 6.73 -9.59 -15.01
C LYS A 94 7.75 -10.12 -14.01
N VAL A 95 7.54 -9.87 -12.73
CA VAL A 95 8.45 -10.34 -11.68
C VAL A 95 8.15 -11.80 -11.34
N ALA A 96 9.19 -12.60 -11.17
CA ALA A 96 9.06 -14.01 -10.87
C ALA A 96 8.34 -14.24 -9.53
N TYR A 97 7.32 -15.12 -9.54
CA TYR A 97 6.60 -15.51 -8.34
C TYR A 97 7.36 -16.58 -7.56
N ILE A 98 7.52 -16.38 -6.25
CA ILE A 98 8.13 -17.33 -5.32
C ILE A 98 7.11 -17.62 -4.21
N LYS A 99 6.69 -18.88 -4.10
CA LYS A 99 5.64 -19.29 -3.17
C LYS A 99 6.07 -19.21 -1.69
N GLU A 100 7.28 -19.60 -1.39
CA GLU A 100 7.86 -19.64 -0.05
C GLU A 100 9.21 -18.89 -0.06
N PRO A 101 9.17 -17.53 -0.08
CA PRO A 101 10.39 -16.74 -0.20
C PRO A 101 11.17 -16.71 1.10
N THR A 102 12.50 -16.77 1.00
CA THR A 102 13.44 -16.44 2.07
C THR A 102 13.54 -14.92 2.24
N TYR A 103 14.28 -14.47 3.24
CA TYR A 103 14.58 -13.04 3.39
C TYR A 103 15.34 -12.49 2.17
N GLU A 104 16.33 -13.21 1.70
CA GLU A 104 17.13 -12.86 0.53
C GLU A 104 16.27 -12.77 -0.73
N ASP A 105 15.30 -13.68 -0.89
CA ASP A 105 14.32 -13.64 -1.99
C ASP A 105 13.44 -12.38 -1.91
N TYR A 106 13.05 -11.94 -0.72
CA TYR A 106 12.31 -10.68 -0.57
C TYR A 106 13.15 -9.47 -0.96
N VAL A 107 14.42 -9.40 -0.57
CA VAL A 107 15.33 -8.30 -0.94
C VAL A 107 15.54 -8.27 -2.45
N ALA A 108 15.75 -9.43 -3.08
CA ALA A 108 15.91 -9.53 -4.53
C ALA A 108 14.59 -9.16 -5.26
N THR A 109 13.45 -9.63 -4.76
CA THR A 109 12.12 -9.32 -5.31
C THR A 109 11.82 -7.83 -5.26
N ASP A 110 12.06 -7.16 -4.12
CA ASP A 110 11.85 -5.71 -3.97
C ASP A 110 12.69 -4.93 -5.00
N THR A 111 13.97 -5.28 -5.10
CA THR A 111 14.90 -4.62 -6.05
C THR A 111 14.43 -4.81 -7.49
N GLU A 112 14.06 -6.02 -7.88
CA GLU A 112 13.61 -6.32 -9.23
C GLU A 112 12.26 -5.67 -9.55
N ALA A 113 11.31 -5.69 -8.61
CA ALA A 113 10.00 -5.08 -8.79
C ALA A 113 10.12 -3.55 -9.00
N ARG A 114 10.98 -2.88 -8.24
CA ARG A 114 11.27 -1.45 -8.44
C ARG A 114 11.88 -1.19 -9.82
N ARG A 115 12.85 -2.00 -10.23
CA ARG A 115 13.50 -1.89 -11.54
C ARG A 115 12.47 -2.04 -12.68
N VAL A 116 11.60 -3.05 -12.59
CA VAL A 116 10.54 -3.29 -13.57
C VAL A 116 9.54 -2.14 -13.61
N ALA A 117 9.07 -1.68 -12.45
CA ALA A 117 8.12 -0.57 -12.37
C ALA A 117 8.69 0.71 -12.99
N LEU A 118 9.95 1.06 -12.69
CA LEU A 118 10.65 2.21 -13.28
C LEU A 118 10.75 2.08 -14.81
N SER A 119 11.07 0.90 -15.33
CA SER A 119 11.15 0.69 -16.79
C SER A 119 9.80 0.87 -17.50
N LEU A 120 8.70 0.55 -16.80
CA LEU A 120 7.34 0.72 -17.32
C LEU A 120 6.85 2.17 -17.31
N LEU A 121 7.42 3.02 -16.44
CA LEU A 121 7.14 4.46 -16.41
C LEU A 121 7.85 5.21 -17.55
N SER A 122 8.92 4.65 -18.08
CA SER A 122 9.74 5.28 -19.12
C SER A 122 9.31 4.87 -20.53
N SER A 123 8.30 4.00 -20.64
CA SER A 123 7.77 3.47 -21.92
C SER A 123 6.50 4.15 -22.32
#